data_f6fda401b3bf93bf5d28e292710f2e0c
#
_entry.id   f6fda401b3bf93bf5d28e292710f2e0c
#
_cell.length_a   1.000
_cell.length_b   1.000
_cell.length_c   1.000
_cell.angle_alpha   90.00
_cell.angle_beta   90.00
_cell.angle_gamma   90.00
#
_symmetry.space_group_name_H-M   'P 1'
#
loop_
_entity.id
_entity.type
_entity.pdbx_description
1 polymer ?
#
loop_
_entity_poly.entity_id
_entity_poly.type
_entity_poly.pdbx_seq_one_letter_code
_entity_poly.pdbx_strand_id
1 'polypeptide(L)'
;MAALLWLAGLPGGAAAQPREVEVGAFVSSLSDINPSDGSFRVVLYAWFNDPAGRFNVERDLYLIARTASIDEIETEPAPGGGTYTYARIEAQVPQEFAFRHFPFDRQRLTVRMEASETVKDLRFVPDHEDTGASDYLPLLGWTLDGVSIDVEEHAYDSDFGYWTGRGDAYSQVQVSLDVSRERSPVLIDDFLGFVFAFMITSLTFLVSATELGLRIGMNTGALFAAVVNLNRLHESAGFRPDFGLVDRLAFLVFGAILCSLIIAITTHRFAKRGDADRVNRIDSAIGVAMVLSFGVLIALTLRGSLI
;
A
#
# COMPACT_ATOMS: atom_id res chain seq x y z
N MET A 1 -47.78 28.11 61.03
CA MET A 1 -47.95 28.33 59.60
C MET A 1 -46.62 27.97 58.89
N ALA A 2 -46.54 26.78 58.35
CA ALA A 2 -45.36 26.33 57.62
C ALA A 2 -45.62 26.45 56.11
N ALA A 3 -44.83 27.30 55.44
CA ALA A 3 -44.89 27.48 53.98
C ALA A 3 -44.06 26.37 53.33
N LEU A 4 -44.70 25.44 52.62
CA LEU A 4 -44.06 24.49 51.70
C LEU A 4 -43.70 25.23 50.38
N LEU A 5 -42.41 25.42 50.16
CA LEU A 5 -41.86 25.79 48.85
C LEU A 5 -41.79 24.54 47.94
N TRP A 6 -42.65 24.52 46.92
CA TRP A 6 -42.56 23.60 45.80
C TRP A 6 -41.42 24.05 44.90
N LEU A 7 -40.30 23.34 44.89
CA LEU A 7 -39.32 23.45 43.81
C LEU A 7 -39.86 22.65 42.61
N ALA A 8 -40.38 23.35 41.63
CA ALA A 8 -40.66 22.84 40.29
C ALA A 8 -39.31 22.50 39.64
N GLY A 9 -38.99 21.21 39.53
CA GLY A 9 -37.87 20.74 38.74
C GLY A 9 -38.10 21.14 37.26
N LEU A 10 -37.20 21.94 36.72
CA LEU A 10 -37.13 22.19 35.30
C LEU A 10 -36.82 20.86 34.57
N PRO A 11 -37.57 20.46 33.54
CA PRO A 11 -37.21 19.32 32.76
C PRO A 11 -35.83 19.61 32.13
N GLY A 12 -34.83 18.83 32.49
CA GLY A 12 -33.55 18.81 31.79
C GLY A 12 -33.82 18.53 30.30
N GLY A 13 -33.45 19.45 29.43
CA GLY A 13 -33.61 19.26 28.02
C GLY A 13 -32.94 17.94 27.61
N ALA A 14 -33.73 16.98 27.15
CA ALA A 14 -33.20 15.80 26.50
C ALA A 14 -32.34 16.29 25.33
N ALA A 15 -31.05 16.05 25.36
CA ALA A 15 -30.20 16.24 24.20
C ALA A 15 -30.86 15.48 23.03
N ALA A 16 -31.15 16.17 21.95
CA ALA A 16 -31.70 15.54 20.78
C ALA A 16 -30.71 14.42 20.33
N GLN A 17 -31.23 13.23 20.12
CA GLN A 17 -30.39 12.17 19.58
C GLN A 17 -29.93 12.56 18.18
N PRO A 18 -28.65 12.28 17.82
CA PRO A 18 -28.17 12.55 16.49
C PRO A 18 -29.03 11.80 15.45
N ARG A 19 -29.18 12.42 14.29
CA ARG A 19 -29.83 11.79 13.15
C ARG A 19 -28.91 10.67 12.63
N GLU A 20 -29.43 9.47 12.57
CA GLU A 20 -28.72 8.33 12.00
C GLU A 20 -29.08 8.16 10.52
N VAL A 21 -28.08 8.03 9.67
CA VAL A 21 -28.21 7.76 8.23
C VAL A 21 -27.42 6.50 7.91
N GLU A 22 -28.11 5.48 7.46
CA GLU A 22 -27.47 4.24 7.04
C GLU A 22 -26.81 4.46 5.68
N VAL A 23 -25.56 3.99 5.54
CA VAL A 23 -24.73 4.20 4.35
C VAL A 23 -24.15 2.90 3.89
N GLY A 24 -24.31 2.60 2.59
CA GLY A 24 -23.62 1.50 1.92
C GLY A 24 -22.95 1.96 0.63
N ALA A 25 -22.10 1.11 0.06
CA ALA A 25 -21.37 1.42 -1.14
C ALA A 25 -21.15 0.18 -2.03
N PHE A 26 -21.33 0.36 -3.33
CA PHE A 26 -21.02 -0.65 -4.33
C PHE A 26 -19.95 -0.14 -5.30
N VAL A 27 -18.76 -0.73 -5.27
CA VAL A 27 -17.64 -0.34 -6.13
C VAL A 27 -17.83 -0.91 -7.52
N SER A 28 -18.03 -0.03 -8.50
CA SER A 28 -18.27 -0.40 -9.91
C SER A 28 -16.98 -0.39 -10.73
N SER A 29 -15.99 0.43 -10.36
CA SER A 29 -14.69 0.49 -11.05
C SER A 29 -13.58 0.85 -10.08
N LEU A 30 -12.42 0.21 -10.23
CA LEU A 30 -11.18 0.54 -9.55
C LEU A 30 -10.06 0.53 -10.59
N SER A 31 -9.37 1.64 -10.74
CA SER A 31 -8.34 1.82 -11.77
C SER A 31 -7.21 2.73 -11.28
N ASP A 32 -6.18 2.88 -12.11
CA ASP A 32 -5.06 3.79 -11.82
C ASP A 32 -4.49 3.62 -10.41
N ILE A 33 -4.39 2.35 -9.93
CA ILE A 33 -3.68 2.08 -8.67
C ILE A 33 -2.21 2.40 -8.94
N ASN A 34 -1.80 3.58 -8.53
CA ASN A 34 -0.47 4.11 -8.82
C ASN A 34 0.32 4.37 -7.52
N PRO A 35 1.14 3.40 -7.11
CA PRO A 35 1.98 3.56 -5.92
C PRO A 35 2.99 4.71 -6.03
N SER A 36 3.47 5.03 -7.25
CA SER A 36 4.44 6.10 -7.47
C SER A 36 3.84 7.48 -7.25
N ASP A 37 2.57 7.66 -7.63
CA ASP A 37 1.82 8.90 -7.43
C ASP A 37 1.13 8.95 -6.05
N GLY A 38 1.07 7.82 -5.34
CA GLY A 38 0.38 7.71 -4.06
C GLY A 38 -1.11 7.95 -4.20
N SER A 39 -1.76 7.35 -5.22
CA SER A 39 -3.19 7.49 -5.45
C SER A 39 -3.80 6.31 -6.21
N PHE A 40 -5.12 6.22 -6.17
CA PHE A 40 -5.93 5.35 -7.01
C PHE A 40 -7.21 6.07 -7.45
N ARG A 41 -7.84 5.57 -8.52
CA ARG A 41 -9.13 6.05 -8.99
C ARG A 41 -10.20 5.02 -8.71
N VAL A 42 -11.34 5.47 -8.18
CA VAL A 42 -12.50 4.64 -7.88
C VAL A 42 -13.76 5.26 -8.44
N VAL A 43 -14.67 4.40 -8.91
CA VAL A 43 -16.06 4.76 -9.17
C VAL A 43 -16.92 3.83 -8.32
N LEU A 44 -17.78 4.42 -7.50
CA LEU A 44 -18.70 3.68 -6.64
C LEU A 44 -20.09 4.31 -6.67
N TYR A 45 -21.10 3.50 -6.40
CA TYR A 45 -22.44 3.96 -6.06
C TYR A 45 -22.55 3.92 -4.53
N ALA A 46 -22.86 5.07 -3.92
CA ALA A 46 -23.16 5.16 -2.50
C ALA A 46 -24.65 5.39 -2.31
N TRP A 47 -25.25 4.72 -1.34
CA TRP A 47 -26.64 4.97 -0.95
C TRP A 47 -26.74 5.39 0.51
N PHE A 48 -27.78 6.16 0.79
CA PHE A 48 -28.04 6.77 2.08
C PHE A 48 -29.52 6.61 2.42
N ASN A 49 -29.82 5.84 3.46
CA ASN A 49 -31.13 5.70 4.03
C ASN A 49 -31.30 6.68 5.22
N ASP A 50 -32.07 7.72 5.04
CA ASP A 50 -32.36 8.71 6.09
C ASP A 50 -33.83 8.60 6.54
N PRO A 51 -34.10 8.03 7.73
CA PRO A 51 -35.48 7.99 8.26
C PRO A 51 -36.11 9.35 8.49
N ALA A 52 -35.28 10.40 8.66
CA ALA A 52 -35.76 11.78 8.84
C ALA A 52 -36.05 12.50 7.52
N GLY A 53 -35.57 11.97 6.38
CA GLY A 53 -35.81 12.51 5.04
C GLY A 53 -35.18 13.88 4.80
N ARG A 54 -34.06 14.20 5.43
CA ARG A 54 -33.41 15.51 5.36
C ARG A 54 -32.00 15.49 4.81
N PHE A 55 -31.42 14.29 4.63
CA PHE A 55 -30.07 14.13 4.11
C PHE A 55 -30.00 14.55 2.64
N ASN A 56 -29.00 15.36 2.32
CA ASN A 56 -28.70 15.79 0.97
C ASN A 56 -27.22 15.54 0.67
N VAL A 57 -26.92 14.70 -0.30
CA VAL A 57 -25.54 14.26 -0.63
C VAL A 57 -24.64 15.45 -0.95
N GLU A 58 -25.12 16.43 -1.71
CA GLU A 58 -24.29 17.58 -2.13
C GLU A 58 -23.92 18.51 -0.98
N ARG A 59 -24.80 18.60 0.05
CA ARG A 59 -24.62 19.48 1.19
C ARG A 59 -23.98 18.78 2.39
N ASP A 60 -24.40 17.55 2.66
CA ASP A 60 -24.15 16.87 3.94
C ASP A 60 -22.99 15.86 3.84
N LEU A 61 -22.42 15.62 2.63
CA LEU A 61 -21.33 14.70 2.39
C LEU A 61 -20.08 15.43 1.90
N TYR A 62 -18.95 15.15 2.52
CA TYR A 62 -17.63 15.58 2.09
C TYR A 62 -16.76 14.39 1.70
N LEU A 63 -16.13 14.44 0.53
CA LEU A 63 -15.23 13.39 0.04
C LEU A 63 -13.77 13.78 0.28
N ILE A 64 -13.02 12.90 0.94
CA ILE A 64 -11.59 13.09 1.15
C ILE A 64 -10.83 12.53 -0.06
N ALA A 65 -10.68 13.37 -1.08
CA ALA A 65 -10.09 13.02 -2.36
C ALA A 65 -9.25 14.17 -2.95
N ARG A 66 -8.35 13.88 -3.89
CA ARG A 66 -7.66 14.92 -4.68
C ARG A 66 -8.64 15.61 -5.63
N THR A 67 -9.43 14.80 -6.30
CA THR A 67 -10.54 15.23 -7.16
C THR A 67 -11.70 14.28 -6.96
N ALA A 68 -12.91 14.81 -6.95
CA ALA A 68 -14.12 14.02 -6.89
C ALA A 68 -15.23 14.67 -7.70
N SER A 69 -16.10 13.84 -8.28
CA SER A 69 -17.41 14.25 -8.79
C SER A 69 -18.48 13.37 -8.17
N ILE A 70 -19.65 13.97 -7.92
CA ILE A 70 -20.85 13.27 -7.50
C ILE A 70 -21.88 13.52 -8.57
N ASP A 71 -22.32 12.46 -9.21
CA ASP A 71 -23.24 12.50 -10.34
C ASP A 71 -24.40 11.52 -10.10
N GLU A 72 -25.40 11.53 -10.97
CA GLU A 72 -26.51 10.58 -10.95
C GLU A 72 -27.19 10.50 -9.56
N ILE A 73 -27.45 11.66 -8.94
CA ILE A 73 -28.12 11.72 -7.63
C ILE A 73 -29.60 11.51 -7.83
N GLU A 74 -30.14 10.43 -7.25
CA GLU A 74 -31.57 10.15 -7.25
C GLU A 74 -32.05 9.94 -5.81
N THR A 75 -33.21 10.52 -5.49
CA THR A 75 -33.80 10.43 -4.16
C THR A 75 -35.25 9.96 -4.28
N GLU A 76 -35.57 8.89 -3.55
CA GLU A 76 -36.89 8.27 -3.52
C GLU A 76 -37.40 8.15 -2.09
N PRO A 77 -38.73 8.12 -1.89
CA PRO A 77 -39.30 7.79 -0.58
C PRO A 77 -38.93 6.37 -0.16
N ALA A 78 -38.39 6.20 1.04
CA ALA A 78 -38.07 4.88 1.57
C ALA A 78 -39.34 4.13 2.05
N PRO A 79 -39.43 2.78 1.89
CA PRO A 79 -40.61 2.01 2.27
C PRO A 79 -41.01 2.12 3.75
N GLY A 80 -40.05 2.41 4.63
CA GLY A 80 -40.25 2.59 6.07
C GLY A 80 -40.51 4.04 6.51
N GLY A 81 -40.61 4.98 5.55
CA GLY A 81 -40.59 6.44 5.81
C GLY A 81 -39.18 7.02 5.67
N GLY A 82 -39.12 8.33 5.49
CA GLY A 82 -37.87 9.02 5.17
C GLY A 82 -37.50 8.93 3.68
N THR A 83 -36.21 8.99 3.37
CA THR A 83 -35.70 8.99 1.99
C THR A 83 -34.57 7.98 1.81
N TYR A 84 -34.55 7.34 0.65
CA TYR A 84 -33.44 6.63 0.06
C TYR A 84 -32.81 7.51 -1.01
N THR A 85 -31.52 7.80 -0.87
CA THR A 85 -30.79 8.59 -1.87
C THR A 85 -29.58 7.76 -2.32
N TYR A 86 -29.37 7.62 -3.61
CA TYR A 86 -28.13 7.09 -4.13
C TYR A 86 -27.43 8.12 -5.02
N ALA A 87 -26.12 7.97 -5.14
CA ALA A 87 -25.29 8.83 -5.96
C ALA A 87 -24.12 8.02 -6.55
N ARG A 88 -23.76 8.35 -7.79
CA ARG A 88 -22.52 7.86 -8.41
C ARG A 88 -21.39 8.79 -8.03
N ILE A 89 -20.34 8.24 -7.44
CA ILE A 89 -19.17 8.97 -6.98
C ILE A 89 -17.96 8.49 -7.79
N GLU A 90 -17.27 9.42 -8.43
CA GLU A 90 -15.96 9.18 -9.05
C GLU A 90 -14.92 9.99 -8.32
N ALA A 91 -13.83 9.35 -7.85
CA ALA A 91 -12.83 10.01 -7.05
C ALA A 91 -11.41 9.52 -7.38
N GLN A 92 -10.44 10.45 -7.34
CA GLN A 92 -9.02 10.16 -7.23
C GLN A 92 -8.60 10.33 -5.77
N VAL A 93 -8.33 9.21 -5.12
CA VAL A 93 -8.08 9.15 -3.69
C VAL A 93 -6.58 9.09 -3.41
N PRO A 94 -6.05 9.98 -2.54
CA PRO A 94 -4.68 9.86 -2.08
C PRO A 94 -4.54 8.63 -1.18
N GLN A 95 -3.47 7.85 -1.38
CA GLN A 95 -3.22 6.62 -0.65
C GLN A 95 -1.75 6.48 -0.30
N GLU A 96 -1.48 6.12 0.93
CA GLU A 96 -0.17 5.66 1.36
C GLU A 96 -0.06 4.15 1.13
N PHE A 97 0.93 3.74 0.32
CA PHE A 97 1.16 2.34 -0.03
C PHE A 97 2.26 1.74 0.86
N ALA A 98 2.04 0.51 1.32
CA ALA A 98 3.00 -0.24 2.13
C ALA A 98 3.91 -1.11 1.23
N PHE A 99 5.22 -0.81 1.17
CA PHE A 99 6.17 -1.46 0.26
C PHE A 99 7.08 -2.50 0.91
N ARG A 100 6.92 -2.75 2.20
CA ARG A 100 7.83 -3.66 2.94
C ARG A 100 7.99 -5.03 2.28
N HIS A 101 6.92 -5.53 1.67
CA HIS A 101 6.85 -6.84 1.02
C HIS A 101 6.81 -6.77 -0.50
N PHE A 102 7.00 -5.56 -1.09
CA PHE A 102 7.01 -5.43 -2.55
C PHE A 102 8.00 -6.42 -3.18
N PRO A 103 7.62 -7.14 -4.25
CA PRO A 103 6.39 -7.06 -5.04
C PRO A 103 5.27 -8.06 -4.62
N PHE A 104 5.32 -8.61 -3.42
CA PHE A 104 4.31 -9.53 -2.87
C PHE A 104 3.37 -8.83 -1.88
N ASP A 105 3.21 -7.54 -2.05
CA ASP A 105 2.49 -6.66 -1.14
C ASP A 105 0.97 -6.81 -1.26
N ARG A 106 0.30 -6.56 -0.15
CA ARG A 106 -1.14 -6.34 -0.04
C ARG A 106 -1.37 -4.90 0.36
N GLN A 107 -2.38 -4.29 -0.23
CA GLN A 107 -2.74 -2.90 0.04
C GLN A 107 -4.18 -2.83 0.49
N ARG A 108 -4.46 -1.93 1.42
CA ARG A 108 -5.82 -1.54 1.78
C ARG A 108 -6.06 -0.14 1.24
N LEU A 109 -6.86 -0.07 0.17
CA LEU A 109 -7.26 1.18 -0.45
C LEU A 109 -8.52 1.68 0.24
N THR A 110 -8.52 2.90 0.77
CA THR A 110 -9.63 3.40 1.57
C THR A 110 -10.20 4.67 0.99
N VAL A 111 -11.48 4.63 0.64
CA VAL A 111 -12.29 5.80 0.29
C VAL A 111 -12.93 6.33 1.58
N ARG A 112 -12.74 7.62 1.87
CA ARG A 112 -13.30 8.27 3.06
C ARG A 112 -14.35 9.30 2.67
N MET A 113 -15.51 9.15 3.26
CA MET A 113 -16.64 10.08 3.11
C MET A 113 -17.03 10.56 4.50
N GLU A 114 -17.12 11.87 4.71
CA GLU A 114 -17.34 12.47 6.01
C GLU A 114 -18.62 13.29 6.02
N ALA A 115 -19.34 13.25 7.13
CA ALA A 115 -20.50 14.09 7.33
C ALA A 115 -20.08 15.56 7.49
N SER A 116 -20.84 16.51 6.91
CA SER A 116 -20.60 17.93 7.08
C SER A 116 -21.06 18.46 8.44
N GLU A 117 -21.94 17.74 9.12
CA GLU A 117 -22.42 18.05 10.46
C GLU A 117 -21.66 17.21 11.51
N THR A 118 -21.60 17.70 12.76
CA THR A 118 -20.91 16.99 13.84
C THR A 118 -21.66 15.72 14.23
N VAL A 119 -20.98 14.78 14.91
CA VAL A 119 -21.59 13.53 15.42
C VAL A 119 -22.73 13.75 16.39
N LYS A 120 -22.91 14.98 16.89
CA LYS A 120 -24.05 15.36 17.74
C LYS A 120 -25.34 15.55 16.92
N ASP A 121 -25.21 15.87 15.64
CA ASP A 121 -26.31 16.19 14.74
C ASP A 121 -26.54 15.10 13.70
N LEU A 122 -25.45 14.52 13.15
CA LEU A 122 -25.50 13.48 12.10
C LEU A 122 -24.49 12.36 12.37
N ARG A 123 -24.97 11.11 12.36
CA ARG A 123 -24.14 9.91 12.42
C ARG A 123 -24.44 8.98 11.24
N PHE A 124 -23.41 8.49 10.61
CA PHE A 124 -23.54 7.41 9.66
C PHE A 124 -23.56 6.05 10.38
N VAL A 125 -24.32 5.12 9.81
CA VAL A 125 -24.39 3.71 10.23
C VAL A 125 -24.04 2.86 9.01
N PRO A 126 -23.07 1.93 9.09
CA PRO A 126 -22.64 1.18 7.92
C PRO A 126 -23.65 0.08 7.55
N ASP A 127 -23.97 -0.02 6.26
CA ASP A 127 -24.66 -1.17 5.69
C ASP A 127 -23.62 -2.21 5.25
N HIS A 128 -23.38 -3.20 6.11
CA HIS A 128 -22.42 -4.27 5.86
C HIS A 128 -22.95 -5.35 4.92
N GLU A 129 -24.29 -5.49 4.82
CA GLU A 129 -24.90 -6.62 4.10
C GLU A 129 -24.87 -6.39 2.58
N ASP A 130 -25.16 -5.16 2.15
CA ASP A 130 -25.30 -4.84 0.72
C ASP A 130 -24.03 -4.14 0.17
N THR A 131 -23.08 -3.78 1.02
CA THR A 131 -21.80 -3.20 0.57
C THR A 131 -20.94 -4.25 -0.14
N GLY A 132 -20.45 -3.91 -1.33
CA GLY A 132 -19.68 -4.84 -2.14
C GLY A 132 -18.99 -4.20 -3.34
N ALA A 133 -18.59 -5.05 -4.28
CA ALA A 133 -17.96 -4.63 -5.53
C ALA A 133 -18.43 -5.49 -6.70
N SER A 134 -18.29 -4.96 -7.90
CA SER A 134 -18.61 -5.67 -9.14
C SER A 134 -17.67 -6.86 -9.34
N ASP A 135 -18.22 -7.99 -9.77
CA ASP A 135 -17.46 -9.18 -10.20
C ASP A 135 -16.58 -8.90 -11.44
N TYR A 136 -16.86 -7.83 -12.16
CA TYR A 136 -16.16 -7.41 -13.39
C TYR A 136 -15.24 -6.23 -13.16
N LEU A 137 -14.43 -6.25 -12.09
CA LEU A 137 -13.39 -5.24 -11.88
C LEU A 137 -12.08 -5.66 -12.58
N PRO A 138 -11.76 -5.10 -13.75
CA PRO A 138 -10.48 -5.39 -14.42
C PRO A 138 -9.35 -4.66 -13.67
N LEU A 139 -8.69 -5.35 -12.77
CA LEU A 139 -7.56 -4.85 -12.00
C LEU A 139 -6.26 -5.29 -12.65
N LEU A 140 -5.61 -4.39 -13.41
CA LEU A 140 -4.35 -4.74 -14.07
C LEU A 140 -3.22 -4.89 -13.03
N GLY A 141 -2.74 -6.12 -12.85
CA GLY A 141 -1.66 -6.43 -11.91
C GLY A 141 -2.08 -6.53 -10.43
N TRP A 142 -3.39 -6.48 -10.14
CA TRP A 142 -3.96 -6.60 -8.81
C TRP A 142 -5.15 -7.54 -8.78
N THR A 143 -5.39 -8.15 -7.64
CA THR A 143 -6.58 -8.97 -7.35
C THR A 143 -7.32 -8.33 -6.17
N LEU A 144 -8.64 -8.17 -6.28
CA LEU A 144 -9.48 -7.75 -5.16
C LEU A 144 -9.70 -8.96 -4.23
N ASP A 145 -9.26 -8.82 -2.99
CA ASP A 145 -9.40 -9.86 -1.96
C ASP A 145 -10.69 -9.67 -1.14
N GLY A 146 -11.17 -8.42 -1.02
CA GLY A 146 -12.40 -8.12 -0.28
C GLY A 146 -12.75 -6.64 -0.25
N VAL A 147 -14.00 -6.35 0.12
CA VAL A 147 -14.52 -5.01 0.36
C VAL A 147 -15.15 -4.98 1.75
N SER A 148 -14.94 -3.91 2.49
CA SER A 148 -15.59 -3.65 3.77
C SER A 148 -15.97 -2.19 3.90
N ILE A 149 -16.97 -1.93 4.72
CA ILE A 149 -17.40 -0.58 5.10
C ILE A 149 -17.38 -0.48 6.62
N ASP A 150 -16.81 0.60 7.13
CA ASP A 150 -16.76 0.91 8.56
C ASP A 150 -17.09 2.38 8.76
N VAL A 151 -17.52 2.73 9.96
CA VAL A 151 -17.78 4.12 10.37
C VAL A 151 -16.99 4.43 11.60
N GLU A 152 -16.29 5.55 11.59
CA GLU A 152 -15.56 6.07 12.75
C GLU A 152 -15.92 7.52 13.05
N GLU A 153 -15.65 7.95 14.28
CA GLU A 153 -15.72 9.37 14.65
C GLU A 153 -14.34 10.00 14.44
N HIS A 154 -14.26 10.91 13.48
CA HIS A 154 -13.03 11.63 13.17
C HIS A 154 -13.03 13.01 13.84
N ALA A 155 -12.09 13.23 14.77
CA ALA A 155 -11.93 14.50 15.46
C ALA A 155 -10.76 15.29 14.88
N TYR A 156 -11.00 16.55 14.54
CA TYR A 156 -9.94 17.46 14.12
C TYR A 156 -9.32 18.17 15.33
N ASP A 157 -8.00 18.31 15.34
CA ASP A 157 -7.27 19.12 16.34
C ASP A 157 -7.31 20.63 15.97
N SER A 158 -8.44 21.06 15.41
CA SER A 158 -8.70 22.42 14.97
C SER A 158 -10.18 22.74 15.11
N ASP A 159 -10.50 23.96 15.47
CA ASP A 159 -11.86 24.51 15.45
C ASP A 159 -12.18 25.29 14.16
N PHE A 160 -11.29 25.20 13.15
CA PHE A 160 -11.39 25.91 11.87
C PHE A 160 -11.65 27.43 12.01
N GLY A 161 -11.25 28.03 13.17
CA GLY A 161 -11.50 29.42 13.49
C GLY A 161 -12.90 29.70 14.04
N TYR A 162 -13.71 28.67 14.27
CA TYR A 162 -15.01 28.80 14.97
C TYR A 162 -14.77 28.81 16.49
N TRP A 163 -15.36 29.75 17.20
CA TRP A 163 -15.17 29.98 18.66
C TRP A 163 -15.81 28.92 19.57
N THR A 164 -16.25 27.80 19.04
CA THR A 164 -17.07 26.81 19.75
C THR A 164 -16.26 25.76 20.54
N GLY A 165 -14.93 25.80 20.50
CA GLY A 165 -14.05 24.90 21.23
C GLY A 165 -13.47 23.79 20.34
N ARG A 166 -12.22 23.41 20.64
CA ARG A 166 -11.51 22.31 19.96
C ARG A 166 -12.21 20.99 20.21
N GLY A 167 -12.27 20.13 19.19
CA GLY A 167 -12.62 18.74 19.34
C GLY A 167 -14.03 18.35 18.87
N ASP A 168 -14.63 19.09 17.94
CA ASP A 168 -15.79 18.56 17.24
C ASP A 168 -15.38 17.35 16.39
N ALA A 169 -16.12 16.26 16.56
CA ALA A 169 -15.95 15.04 15.82
C ALA A 169 -17.03 14.93 14.72
N TYR A 170 -16.65 14.35 13.60
CA TYR A 170 -17.51 14.13 12.44
C TYR A 170 -17.64 12.64 12.17
N SER A 171 -18.79 12.20 11.71
CA SER A 171 -18.99 10.81 11.33
C SER A 171 -18.36 10.54 9.98
N GLN A 172 -17.40 9.63 9.91
CA GLN A 172 -16.64 9.31 8.71
C GLN A 172 -16.87 7.85 8.31
N VAL A 173 -17.37 7.66 7.09
CA VAL A 173 -17.48 6.34 6.44
C VAL A 173 -16.16 6.01 5.75
N GLN A 174 -15.70 4.78 5.96
CA GLN A 174 -14.52 4.22 5.30
C GLN A 174 -14.91 3.00 4.49
N VAL A 175 -14.88 3.13 3.16
CA VAL A 175 -15.02 1.99 2.25
C VAL A 175 -13.61 1.49 1.93
N SER A 176 -13.27 0.31 2.41
CA SER A 176 -11.94 -0.30 2.27
C SER A 176 -11.97 -1.43 1.25
N LEU A 177 -11.02 -1.40 0.31
CA LEU A 177 -10.78 -2.44 -0.68
C LEU A 177 -9.43 -3.08 -0.37
N ASP A 178 -9.44 -4.33 0.05
CA ASP A 178 -8.23 -5.12 0.23
C ASP A 178 -7.81 -5.68 -1.13
N VAL A 179 -6.63 -5.30 -1.60
CA VAL A 179 -6.08 -5.76 -2.88
C VAL A 179 -4.71 -6.38 -2.68
N SER A 180 -4.45 -7.47 -3.39
CA SER A 180 -3.14 -8.10 -3.45
C SER A 180 -2.56 -8.00 -4.85
N ARG A 181 -1.23 -7.86 -4.92
CA ARG A 181 -0.55 -7.82 -6.21
C ARG A 181 -0.63 -9.19 -6.89
N GLU A 182 -1.02 -9.19 -8.16
CA GLU A 182 -1.09 -10.44 -8.93
C GLU A 182 0.29 -11.07 -9.05
N ARG A 183 0.40 -12.35 -8.70
CA ARG A 183 1.62 -13.14 -8.84
C ARG A 183 1.83 -13.53 -10.30
N SER A 184 2.11 -12.55 -11.13
CA SER A 184 2.39 -12.76 -12.55
C SER A 184 3.82 -13.29 -12.77
N PRO A 185 4.09 -14.09 -13.84
CA PRO A 185 5.43 -14.37 -14.32
C PRO A 185 6.29 -13.12 -14.52
N VAL A 186 5.67 -11.96 -14.76
CA VAL A 186 6.33 -10.65 -14.86
C VAL A 186 7.15 -10.31 -13.61
N LEU A 187 6.73 -10.78 -12.41
CA LEU A 187 7.51 -10.59 -11.18
C LEU A 187 8.87 -11.30 -11.22
N ILE A 188 8.97 -12.45 -11.92
CA ILE A 188 10.24 -13.13 -12.11
C ILE A 188 11.16 -12.29 -12.99
N ASP A 189 10.61 -11.67 -14.02
CA ASP A 189 11.35 -10.78 -14.92
C ASP A 189 11.92 -9.56 -14.17
N ASP A 190 11.22 -9.08 -13.14
CA ASP A 190 11.65 -7.95 -12.33
C ASP A 190 12.94 -8.22 -11.55
N PHE A 191 13.18 -9.46 -11.12
CA PHE A 191 14.41 -9.85 -10.42
C PHE A 191 15.49 -10.44 -11.32
N LEU A 192 15.20 -10.59 -12.61
CA LEU A 192 16.09 -11.27 -13.56
C LEU A 192 17.48 -10.61 -13.62
N GLY A 193 17.54 -9.27 -13.52
CA GLY A 193 18.80 -8.53 -13.49
C GLY A 193 19.68 -8.88 -12.29
N PHE A 194 19.10 -9.09 -11.11
CA PHE A 194 19.84 -9.56 -9.92
C PHE A 194 20.31 -11.00 -10.08
N VAL A 195 19.47 -11.87 -10.65
CA VAL A 195 19.82 -13.26 -10.92
C VAL A 195 21.01 -13.33 -11.88
N PHE A 196 20.97 -12.63 -13.01
CA PHE A 196 22.07 -12.58 -13.96
C PHE A 196 23.35 -11.96 -13.38
N ALA A 197 23.22 -10.87 -12.60
CA ALA A 197 24.36 -10.27 -11.93
C ALA A 197 25.05 -11.25 -10.98
N PHE A 198 24.26 -11.99 -10.17
CA PHE A 198 24.79 -13.00 -9.27
C PHE A 198 25.42 -14.19 -10.03
N MET A 199 24.79 -14.64 -11.14
CA MET A 199 25.34 -15.68 -12.02
C MET A 199 26.68 -15.26 -12.64
N ILE A 200 26.76 -14.07 -13.23
CA ILE A 200 28.00 -13.54 -13.82
C ILE A 200 29.10 -13.47 -12.76
N THR A 201 28.78 -12.95 -11.57
CA THR A 201 29.72 -12.89 -10.45
C THR A 201 30.20 -14.30 -10.04
N SER A 202 29.31 -15.28 -10.02
CA SER A 202 29.65 -16.68 -9.72
C SER A 202 30.56 -17.30 -10.80
N LEU A 203 30.32 -17.01 -12.07
CA LEU A 203 31.11 -17.47 -13.19
C LEU A 203 32.56 -16.93 -13.19
N THR A 204 32.83 -15.81 -12.50
CA THR A 204 34.20 -15.28 -12.40
C THR A 204 35.18 -16.24 -11.75
N PHE A 205 34.70 -17.14 -10.90
CA PHE A 205 35.55 -18.19 -10.25
C PHE A 205 35.92 -19.35 -11.15
N LEU A 206 35.33 -19.46 -12.36
CA LEU A 206 35.74 -20.40 -13.41
C LEU A 206 36.90 -19.83 -14.26
N VAL A 207 37.15 -18.53 -14.16
CA VAL A 207 38.24 -17.84 -14.85
C VAL A 207 39.50 -17.97 -14.00
N SER A 208 40.66 -18.23 -14.65
CA SER A 208 41.94 -18.34 -13.92
C SER A 208 42.24 -17.09 -13.08
N ALA A 209 42.79 -17.27 -11.89
CA ALA A 209 43.23 -16.18 -11.02
C ALA A 209 44.31 -15.26 -11.64
N THR A 210 44.98 -15.73 -12.73
CA THR A 210 45.94 -14.90 -13.49
C THR A 210 45.26 -13.88 -14.37
N GLU A 211 44.01 -14.10 -14.78
CA GLU A 211 43.22 -13.28 -15.69
C GLU A 211 42.43 -12.18 -14.96
N LEU A 212 43.09 -11.33 -14.18
CA LEU A 212 42.45 -10.31 -13.35
C LEU A 212 41.61 -9.34 -14.17
N GLY A 213 42.06 -8.92 -15.34
CA GLY A 213 41.32 -7.98 -16.19
C GLY A 213 39.95 -8.51 -16.62
N LEU A 214 39.87 -9.79 -17.01
CA LEU A 214 38.63 -10.44 -17.39
C LEU A 214 37.67 -10.55 -16.18
N ARG A 215 38.18 -10.96 -15.02
CA ARG A 215 37.40 -11.07 -13.77
C ARG A 215 36.83 -9.72 -13.32
N ILE A 216 37.63 -8.63 -13.40
CA ILE A 216 37.15 -7.27 -13.12
C ILE A 216 36.08 -6.86 -14.12
N GLY A 217 36.29 -7.11 -15.41
CA GLY A 217 35.31 -6.79 -16.44
C GLY A 217 33.97 -7.46 -16.24
N MET A 218 33.97 -8.77 -15.90
CA MET A 218 32.74 -9.52 -15.57
C MET A 218 32.02 -8.96 -14.35
N ASN A 219 32.73 -8.68 -13.26
CA ASN A 219 32.13 -8.10 -12.05
C ASN A 219 31.60 -6.66 -12.29
N THR A 220 32.28 -5.87 -13.14
CA THR A 220 31.80 -4.53 -13.53
C THR A 220 30.50 -4.62 -14.32
N GLY A 221 30.42 -5.58 -15.26
CA GLY A 221 29.18 -5.85 -16.00
C GLY A 221 28.03 -6.32 -15.07
N ALA A 222 28.33 -7.20 -14.14
CA ALA A 222 27.37 -7.66 -13.13
C ALA A 222 26.88 -6.52 -12.25
N LEU A 223 27.78 -5.63 -11.79
CA LEU A 223 27.43 -4.45 -11.00
C LEU A 223 26.49 -3.52 -11.78
N PHE A 224 26.81 -3.24 -13.06
CA PHE A 224 25.97 -2.41 -13.89
C PHE A 224 24.56 -2.99 -14.07
N ALA A 225 24.47 -4.31 -14.37
CA ALA A 225 23.19 -5.00 -14.50
C ALA A 225 22.37 -4.92 -13.19
N ALA A 226 23.01 -5.12 -12.04
CA ALA A 226 22.34 -5.02 -10.73
C ALA A 226 21.84 -3.60 -10.42
N VAL A 227 22.63 -2.55 -10.73
CA VAL A 227 22.24 -1.14 -10.51
C VAL A 227 21.07 -0.75 -11.40
N VAL A 228 21.10 -1.11 -12.70
CA VAL A 228 20.02 -0.83 -13.64
C VAL A 228 18.73 -1.52 -13.19
N ASN A 229 18.85 -2.79 -12.76
CA ASN A 229 17.69 -3.52 -12.25
C ASN A 229 17.11 -2.92 -10.98
N LEU A 230 17.96 -2.47 -10.05
CA LEU A 230 17.52 -1.79 -8.82
C LEU A 230 16.76 -0.51 -9.14
N ASN A 231 17.30 0.33 -10.05
CA ASN A 231 16.64 1.57 -10.46
C ASN A 231 15.26 1.29 -11.09
N ARG A 232 15.16 0.28 -11.97
CA ARG A 232 13.89 -0.12 -12.57
C ARG A 232 12.85 -0.53 -11.51
N LEU A 233 13.28 -1.32 -10.52
CA LEU A 233 12.41 -1.73 -9.42
C LEU A 233 12.00 -0.55 -8.52
N HIS A 234 12.89 0.41 -8.32
CA HIS A 234 12.57 1.64 -7.59
C HIS A 234 11.56 2.51 -8.34
N GLU A 235 11.70 2.65 -9.65
CA GLU A 235 10.76 3.40 -10.48
C GLU A 235 9.36 2.76 -10.48
N SER A 236 9.28 1.43 -10.56
CA SER A 236 7.99 0.72 -10.55
C SER A 236 7.29 0.73 -9.19
N ALA A 237 8.03 0.86 -8.10
CA ALA A 237 7.48 0.93 -6.75
C ALA A 237 7.15 2.36 -6.29
N GLY A 238 7.72 3.41 -6.93
CA GLY A 238 7.59 4.80 -6.49
C GLY A 238 8.43 5.14 -5.26
N PHE A 239 8.12 6.29 -4.64
CA PHE A 239 8.81 6.73 -3.41
C PHE A 239 8.59 5.74 -2.28
N ARG A 240 9.68 5.26 -1.67
CA ARG A 240 9.65 4.28 -0.57
C ARG A 240 10.43 4.81 0.62
N PRO A 241 9.78 5.01 1.76
CA PRO A 241 10.47 5.37 2.99
C PRO A 241 11.14 4.15 3.66
N ASP A 242 10.71 2.92 3.31
CA ASP A 242 11.10 1.69 4.01
C ASP A 242 12.15 0.88 3.24
N PHE A 243 13.09 0.29 4.02
CA PHE A 243 14.07 -0.69 3.53
C PHE A 243 13.38 -2.05 3.31
N GLY A 244 13.00 -2.31 2.07
CA GLY A 244 12.19 -3.47 1.68
C GLY A 244 12.97 -4.71 1.25
N LEU A 245 12.24 -5.70 0.70
CA LEU A 245 12.82 -6.93 0.14
C LEU A 245 13.80 -6.64 -0.98
N VAL A 246 13.46 -5.73 -1.90
CA VAL A 246 14.29 -5.36 -3.05
C VAL A 246 15.64 -4.83 -2.60
N ASP A 247 15.65 -3.96 -1.58
CA ASP A 247 16.89 -3.37 -1.07
C ASP A 247 17.78 -4.41 -0.40
N ARG A 248 17.18 -5.36 0.35
CA ARG A 248 17.92 -6.46 0.97
C ARG A 248 18.57 -7.37 -0.07
N LEU A 249 17.83 -7.71 -1.15
CA LEU A 249 18.36 -8.51 -2.25
C LEU A 249 19.46 -7.77 -3.00
N ALA A 250 19.27 -6.48 -3.29
CA ALA A 250 20.29 -5.64 -3.91
C ALA A 250 21.56 -5.60 -3.06
N PHE A 251 21.43 -5.42 -1.75
CA PHE A 251 22.56 -5.39 -0.81
C PHE A 251 23.33 -6.71 -0.81
N LEU A 252 22.63 -7.85 -0.86
CA LEU A 252 23.26 -9.16 -0.95
C LEU A 252 24.02 -9.32 -2.27
N VAL A 253 23.42 -8.97 -3.42
CA VAL A 253 24.05 -9.08 -4.73
C VAL A 253 25.26 -8.14 -4.82
N PHE A 254 25.17 -6.90 -4.39
CA PHE A 254 26.30 -5.98 -4.36
C PHE A 254 27.40 -6.46 -3.42
N GLY A 255 27.06 -7.03 -2.27
CA GLY A 255 27.98 -7.66 -1.35
C GLY A 255 28.73 -8.83 -1.99
N ALA A 256 28.02 -9.69 -2.73
CA ALA A 256 28.62 -10.81 -3.46
C ALA A 256 29.61 -10.32 -4.54
N ILE A 257 29.24 -9.28 -5.30
CA ILE A 257 30.11 -8.67 -6.31
C ILE A 257 31.38 -8.09 -5.65
N LEU A 258 31.23 -7.37 -4.56
CA LEU A 258 32.36 -6.79 -3.82
C LEU A 258 33.29 -7.88 -3.25
N CYS A 259 32.73 -8.92 -2.64
CA CYS A 259 33.49 -10.06 -2.16
C CYS A 259 34.26 -10.75 -3.30
N SER A 260 33.61 -10.97 -4.44
CA SER A 260 34.23 -11.55 -5.64
C SER A 260 35.41 -10.71 -6.13
N LEU A 261 35.27 -9.37 -6.17
CA LEU A 261 36.37 -8.47 -6.54
C LEU A 261 37.53 -8.53 -5.58
N ILE A 262 37.28 -8.54 -4.28
CA ILE A 262 38.32 -8.66 -3.25
C ILE A 262 39.07 -9.99 -3.41
N ILE A 263 38.33 -11.09 -3.58
CA ILE A 263 38.91 -12.41 -3.80
C ILE A 263 39.73 -12.42 -5.10
N ALA A 264 39.22 -11.88 -6.20
CA ALA A 264 39.94 -11.82 -7.48
C ALA A 264 41.28 -11.06 -7.37
N ILE A 265 41.31 -9.93 -6.68
CA ILE A 265 42.52 -9.14 -6.49
C ILE A 265 43.54 -9.89 -5.61
N THR A 266 43.07 -10.52 -4.54
CA THR A 266 43.95 -11.21 -3.59
C THR A 266 44.53 -12.49 -4.22
N THR A 267 43.69 -13.32 -4.84
CA THR A 267 44.15 -14.58 -5.49
C THR A 267 45.09 -14.28 -6.66
N HIS A 268 44.84 -13.20 -7.44
CA HIS A 268 45.74 -12.78 -8.50
C HIS A 268 47.14 -12.42 -7.96
N ARG A 269 47.24 -11.73 -6.84
CA ARG A 269 48.52 -11.39 -6.21
C ARG A 269 49.30 -12.65 -5.76
N PHE A 270 48.54 -13.65 -5.24
CA PHE A 270 49.16 -14.91 -4.85
C PHE A 270 49.56 -15.77 -6.07
N ALA A 271 48.75 -15.83 -7.12
CA ALA A 271 49.05 -16.56 -8.35
C ALA A 271 50.32 -16.05 -9.06
N LYS A 272 50.58 -14.73 -8.99
CA LYS A 272 51.83 -14.13 -9.52
C LYS A 272 53.09 -14.45 -8.70
N ARG A 273 52.93 -14.85 -7.45
CA ARG A 273 54.06 -15.08 -6.53
C ARG A 273 54.38 -16.59 -6.31
N GLY A 274 53.47 -17.48 -6.72
CA GLY A 274 53.60 -18.90 -6.42
C GLY A 274 53.00 -19.81 -7.50
N ASP A 275 52.57 -21.01 -7.09
CA ASP A 275 51.92 -22.00 -7.95
C ASP A 275 50.51 -21.58 -8.33
N ALA A 276 50.32 -21.16 -9.58
CA ALA A 276 49.05 -20.71 -10.12
C ALA A 276 47.96 -21.80 -10.05
N ASP A 277 48.30 -23.07 -10.28
CA ASP A 277 47.34 -24.16 -10.25
C ASP A 277 46.79 -24.45 -8.84
N ARG A 278 47.65 -24.30 -7.83
CA ARG A 278 47.23 -24.42 -6.44
C ARG A 278 46.33 -23.24 -6.05
N VAL A 279 46.70 -22.05 -6.47
CA VAL A 279 45.86 -20.83 -6.20
C VAL A 279 44.51 -20.96 -6.89
N ASN A 280 44.43 -21.41 -8.13
CA ASN A 280 43.16 -21.63 -8.86
C ASN A 280 42.25 -22.61 -8.15
N ARG A 281 42.78 -23.70 -7.60
CA ARG A 281 41.99 -24.69 -6.84
C ARG A 281 41.42 -24.07 -5.55
N ILE A 282 42.22 -23.31 -4.85
CA ILE A 282 41.77 -22.59 -3.62
C ILE A 282 40.72 -21.54 -3.97
N ASP A 283 40.96 -20.76 -5.01
CA ASP A 283 40.04 -19.73 -5.51
C ASP A 283 38.67 -20.31 -5.90
N SER A 284 38.66 -21.42 -6.64
CA SER A 284 37.41 -22.12 -6.97
C SER A 284 36.69 -22.64 -5.73
N ALA A 285 37.39 -23.16 -4.73
CA ALA A 285 36.78 -23.63 -3.48
C ALA A 285 36.17 -22.47 -2.68
N ILE A 286 36.88 -21.34 -2.60
CA ILE A 286 36.36 -20.10 -1.97
C ILE A 286 35.14 -19.60 -2.75
N GLY A 287 35.19 -19.60 -4.09
CA GLY A 287 34.08 -19.22 -4.95
C GLY A 287 32.82 -20.05 -4.68
N VAL A 288 32.95 -21.38 -4.64
CA VAL A 288 31.84 -22.29 -4.32
C VAL A 288 31.27 -21.97 -2.92
N ALA A 289 32.11 -21.79 -1.91
CA ALA A 289 31.66 -21.44 -0.56
C ALA A 289 30.93 -20.11 -0.54
N MET A 290 31.43 -19.08 -1.27
CA MET A 290 30.79 -17.78 -1.39
C MET A 290 29.43 -17.89 -2.07
N VAL A 291 29.34 -18.57 -3.22
CA VAL A 291 28.08 -18.76 -3.96
C VAL A 291 27.04 -19.46 -3.10
N LEU A 292 27.42 -20.51 -2.38
CA LEU A 292 26.52 -21.23 -1.48
C LEU A 292 26.05 -20.33 -0.32
N SER A 293 26.97 -19.57 0.30
CA SER A 293 26.64 -18.67 1.42
C SER A 293 25.66 -17.57 1.01
N PHE A 294 25.94 -16.87 -0.09
CA PHE A 294 25.03 -15.83 -0.59
C PHE A 294 23.74 -16.43 -1.14
N GLY A 295 23.77 -17.60 -1.79
CA GLY A 295 22.57 -18.30 -2.22
C GLY A 295 21.64 -18.66 -1.06
N VAL A 296 22.18 -19.14 0.05
CA VAL A 296 21.41 -19.41 1.28
C VAL A 296 20.84 -18.12 1.85
N LEU A 297 21.62 -17.03 1.92
CA LEU A 297 21.14 -15.74 2.42
C LEU A 297 20.00 -15.18 1.55
N ILE A 298 20.13 -15.27 0.23
CA ILE A 298 19.06 -14.86 -0.70
C ILE A 298 17.80 -15.71 -0.47
N ALA A 299 17.94 -17.03 -0.37
CA ALA A 299 16.80 -17.92 -0.14
C ALA A 299 16.10 -17.66 1.20
N LEU A 300 16.86 -17.38 2.27
CA LEU A 300 16.31 -17.01 3.58
C LEU A 300 15.58 -15.66 3.53
N THR A 301 16.14 -14.68 2.80
CA THR A 301 15.51 -13.36 2.61
C THR A 301 14.19 -13.47 1.87
N LEU A 302 14.14 -14.25 0.79
CA LEU A 302 12.90 -14.52 0.04
C LEU A 302 11.87 -15.24 0.89
N ARG A 303 12.27 -16.28 1.64
CA ARG A 303 11.35 -17.01 2.51
C ARG A 303 10.75 -16.12 3.61
N GLY A 304 11.55 -15.25 4.23
CA GLY A 304 11.09 -14.33 5.27
C GLY A 304 10.17 -13.20 4.78
N SER A 305 10.05 -13.04 3.46
CA SER A 305 9.17 -12.02 2.86
C SER A 305 7.89 -12.61 2.26
N LEU A 306 7.79 -13.96 2.21
CA LEU A 306 6.59 -14.68 1.74
C LEU A 306 5.67 -15.11 2.90
N ILE A 307 6.13 -14.97 4.15
CA ILE A 307 5.39 -15.21 5.39
C ILE A 307 4.92 -13.88 5.99
#